data_2278cb65c52a4607aa19cd0cb0f9a799
#
_entry.id   2278cb65c52a4607aa19cd0cb0f9a799
#
_cell.length_a   1.000
_cell.length_b   1.000
_cell.length_c   1.000
_cell.angle_alpha   90.00
_cell.angle_beta   90.00
_cell.angle_gamma   90.00
#
_symmetry.space_group_name_H-M   'P 1'
#
loop_
_entity.id
_entity.type
_entity.pdbx_description
1 polymer ?
#
loop_
_entity_poly.entity_id
_entity_poly.type
_entity_poly.pdbx_seq_one_letter_code
_entity_poly.pdbx_strand_id
1 'polypeptide(L)'
;MKDAVAILCAGGPAPGINTVISSVTKIFLQNGYTVLGLNGGYKSLFADEPDFVYLDFEIADNIYSRGGSFLVMSRYKPTDKEFRPDFFEKYNVKLLVTIGGDDTASTANRLSKYLRDRNINVSNIHVPKTIDNDLPLPAGVPTFGYNSAKEDGVKLATTLYEDARTSGNWFVVSAMGREAGHLAFGIGSACHYPMIIIPEMFN
;
A
#
# COMPACT_ATOMS: atom_id res chain seq x y z
N MET A 1 -13.76 26.33 8.06
CA MET A 1 -13.79 25.06 7.29
C MET A 1 -13.47 23.96 8.28
N LYS A 2 -14.11 22.77 8.21
CA LYS A 2 -13.74 21.64 9.07
C LYS A 2 -12.33 21.16 8.73
N ASP A 3 -11.62 20.65 9.73
CA ASP A 3 -10.33 19.99 9.50
C ASP A 3 -10.52 18.75 8.62
N ALA A 4 -9.57 18.51 7.72
CA ALA A 4 -9.65 17.39 6.80
C ALA A 4 -8.46 16.43 6.96
N VAL A 5 -8.73 15.17 6.61
CA VAL A 5 -7.74 14.11 6.42
C VAL A 5 -7.74 13.70 4.95
N ALA A 6 -6.58 13.70 4.33
CA ALA A 6 -6.41 13.19 2.97
C ALA A 6 -5.81 11.79 2.99
N ILE A 7 -6.36 10.89 2.17
CA ILE A 7 -5.86 9.51 2.00
C ILE A 7 -5.43 9.34 0.56
N LEU A 8 -4.24 8.79 0.34
CA LEU A 8 -3.80 8.39 -0.99
C LEU A 8 -3.15 7.01 -0.97
N CYS A 9 -3.27 6.31 -2.09
CA CYS A 9 -2.65 5.02 -2.34
C CYS A 9 -1.71 5.14 -3.54
N ALA A 10 -0.48 4.64 -3.42
CA ALA A 10 0.49 4.67 -4.52
C ALA A 10 1.25 3.34 -4.64
N GLY A 11 1.77 3.08 -5.85
CA GLY A 11 2.42 1.82 -6.19
C GLY A 11 1.46 0.80 -6.79
N GLY A 12 1.70 -0.49 -6.57
CA GLY A 12 0.83 -1.57 -7.00
C GLY A 12 -0.24 -1.93 -5.95
N PRO A 13 -1.36 -2.54 -6.36
CA PRO A 13 -2.37 -3.01 -5.42
C PRO A 13 -1.84 -4.17 -4.55
N ALA A 14 -2.39 -4.31 -3.35
CA ALA A 14 -2.17 -5.45 -2.47
C ALA A 14 -3.41 -5.71 -1.61
N PRO A 15 -3.56 -6.90 -1.05
CA PRO A 15 -4.66 -7.19 -0.13
C PRO A 15 -4.70 -6.21 1.05
N GLY A 16 -5.90 -5.82 1.46
CA GLY A 16 -6.15 -5.02 2.67
C GLY A 16 -6.10 -3.49 2.51
N ILE A 17 -5.77 -2.94 1.35
CA ILE A 17 -5.75 -1.48 1.13
C ILE A 17 -7.12 -0.87 1.45
N ASN A 18 -8.21 -1.45 0.96
CA ASN A 18 -9.56 -0.96 1.21
C ASN A 18 -9.95 -1.03 2.69
N THR A 19 -9.48 -2.04 3.42
CA THR A 19 -9.67 -2.15 4.86
C THR A 19 -9.02 -0.96 5.60
N VAL A 20 -7.81 -0.57 5.19
CA VAL A 20 -7.13 0.61 5.75
C VAL A 20 -7.90 1.89 5.42
N ILE A 21 -8.27 2.10 4.15
CA ILE A 21 -9.03 3.27 3.72
C ILE A 21 -10.32 3.37 4.55
N SER A 22 -11.07 2.28 4.66
CA SER A 22 -12.31 2.21 5.43
C SER A 22 -12.11 2.54 6.91
N SER A 23 -11.14 1.90 7.56
CA SER A 23 -10.88 2.08 8.99
C SER A 23 -10.47 3.51 9.32
N VAL A 24 -9.55 4.08 8.52
CA VAL A 24 -9.13 5.49 8.66
C VAL A 24 -10.33 6.42 8.46
N THR A 25 -11.11 6.19 7.39
CA THR A 25 -12.30 7.00 7.10
C THR A 25 -13.26 7.03 8.27
N LYS A 26 -13.63 5.86 8.80
CA LYS A 26 -14.59 5.76 9.91
C LYS A 26 -14.10 6.49 11.17
N ILE A 27 -12.85 6.27 11.56
CA ILE A 27 -12.27 6.89 12.76
C ILE A 27 -12.28 8.41 12.64
N PHE A 28 -11.85 8.97 11.52
CA PHE A 28 -11.77 10.41 11.36
C PHE A 28 -13.15 11.08 11.18
N LEU A 29 -14.08 10.42 10.48
CA LEU A 29 -15.48 10.89 10.42
C LEU A 29 -16.13 10.95 11.80
N GLN A 30 -15.92 9.91 12.65
CA GLN A 30 -16.42 9.88 14.02
C GLN A 30 -15.86 11.01 14.89
N ASN A 31 -14.64 11.48 14.58
CA ASN A 31 -14.01 12.60 15.27
C ASN A 31 -14.28 13.96 14.60
N GLY A 32 -15.23 14.02 13.67
CA GLY A 32 -15.71 15.27 13.08
C GLY A 32 -14.87 15.82 11.94
N TYR A 33 -13.88 15.08 11.44
CA TYR A 33 -13.08 15.47 10.28
C TYR A 33 -13.84 15.25 8.96
N THR A 34 -13.46 15.98 7.93
CA THR A 34 -13.77 15.63 6.54
C THR A 34 -12.70 14.66 6.04
N VAL A 35 -13.07 13.61 5.31
CA VAL A 35 -12.12 12.64 4.77
C VAL A 35 -12.14 12.67 3.25
N LEU A 36 -10.96 12.91 2.66
CA LEU A 36 -10.75 13.09 1.22
C LEU A 36 -9.90 11.92 0.69
N GLY A 37 -10.42 11.15 -0.24
CA GLY A 37 -9.71 10.08 -0.92
C GLY A 37 -9.18 10.55 -2.27
N LEU A 38 -7.87 10.57 -2.50
CA LEU A 38 -7.24 10.99 -3.74
C LEU A 38 -7.16 9.84 -4.75
N ASN A 39 -7.81 9.98 -5.91
CA ASN A 39 -7.73 9.02 -6.99
C ASN A 39 -6.41 9.16 -7.75
N GLY A 40 -5.68 8.06 -7.97
CA GLY A 40 -4.38 8.11 -8.65
C GLY A 40 -3.20 8.60 -7.81
N GLY A 41 -3.37 8.68 -6.48
CA GLY A 41 -2.29 8.95 -5.54
C GLY A 41 -1.64 10.32 -5.71
N TYR A 42 -0.32 10.38 -5.72
CA TYR A 42 0.42 11.64 -5.86
C TYR A 42 0.17 12.36 -7.19
N LYS A 43 -0.20 11.65 -8.25
CA LYS A 43 -0.52 12.28 -9.53
C LYS A 43 -1.69 13.25 -9.38
N SER A 44 -2.72 12.85 -8.65
CA SER A 44 -3.87 13.70 -8.38
C SER A 44 -3.55 14.82 -7.39
N LEU A 45 -2.80 14.51 -6.33
CA LEU A 45 -2.46 15.50 -5.29
C LEU A 45 -1.79 16.76 -5.86
N PHE A 46 -0.98 16.61 -6.91
CA PHE A 46 -0.24 17.71 -7.53
C PHE A 46 -0.79 18.13 -8.89
N ALA A 47 -1.95 17.63 -9.30
CA ALA A 47 -2.64 18.11 -10.50
C ALA A 47 -3.21 19.51 -10.28
N ASP A 48 -3.42 20.26 -11.38
CA ASP A 48 -4.09 21.57 -11.34
C ASP A 48 -5.53 21.42 -10.86
N GLU A 49 -6.17 20.33 -11.30
CA GLU A 49 -7.49 19.91 -10.84
C GLU A 49 -7.34 18.53 -10.17
N PRO A 50 -7.20 18.48 -8.83
CA PRO A 50 -7.09 17.24 -8.10
C PRO A 50 -8.35 16.37 -8.23
N ASP A 51 -8.19 15.12 -8.63
CA ASP A 51 -9.27 14.14 -8.65
C ASP A 51 -9.36 13.45 -7.28
N PHE A 52 -10.44 13.68 -6.57
CA PHE A 52 -10.68 13.09 -5.24
C PHE A 52 -12.17 12.89 -4.97
N VAL A 53 -12.46 12.07 -3.98
CA VAL A 53 -13.80 11.76 -3.50
C VAL A 53 -13.93 12.09 -2.02
N TYR A 54 -15.06 12.61 -1.60
CA TYR A 54 -15.42 12.69 -0.18
C TYR A 54 -15.80 11.28 0.29
N LEU A 55 -15.04 10.76 1.24
CA LEU A 55 -15.31 9.45 1.82
C LEU A 55 -16.30 9.61 2.97
N ASP A 56 -17.30 8.75 2.98
CA ASP A 56 -18.35 8.68 3.99
C ASP A 56 -18.43 7.27 4.62
N PHE A 57 -19.36 7.07 5.55
CA PHE A 57 -19.57 5.76 6.20
C PHE A 57 -20.07 4.70 5.22
N GLU A 58 -20.91 5.07 4.27
CA GLU A 58 -21.48 4.13 3.29
C GLU A 58 -20.38 3.58 2.38
N ILE A 59 -19.55 4.45 1.82
CA ILE A 59 -18.36 4.05 1.04
C ILE A 59 -17.44 3.17 1.88
N ALA A 60 -17.14 3.59 3.11
CA ALA A 60 -16.24 2.87 4.00
C ALA A 60 -16.76 1.46 4.32
N ASP A 61 -18.06 1.29 4.59
CA ASP A 61 -18.67 -0.02 4.82
C ASP A 61 -18.63 -0.91 3.58
N ASN A 62 -18.94 -0.33 2.42
CA ASN A 62 -18.99 -1.06 1.15
C ASN A 62 -17.62 -1.58 0.69
N ILE A 63 -16.52 -0.90 1.02
CA ILE A 63 -15.17 -1.28 0.55
C ILE A 63 -14.40 -2.14 1.55
N TYR A 64 -14.78 -2.19 2.82
CA TYR A 64 -14.03 -2.77 3.93
C TYR A 64 -13.47 -4.17 3.64
N SER A 65 -14.28 -5.05 3.09
CA SER A 65 -13.90 -6.44 2.79
C SER A 65 -13.54 -6.70 1.32
N ARG A 66 -13.49 -5.65 0.49
CA ARG A 66 -13.16 -5.80 -0.94
C ARG A 66 -11.66 -5.75 -1.17
N GLY A 67 -11.15 -6.63 -2.02
CA GLY A 67 -9.76 -6.57 -2.50
C GLY A 67 -9.50 -5.35 -3.40
N GLY A 68 -8.23 -5.11 -3.70
CA GLY A 68 -7.80 -3.98 -4.53
C GLY A 68 -7.79 -2.64 -3.79
N SER A 69 -7.90 -1.56 -4.53
CA SER A 69 -7.97 -0.20 -3.98
C SER A 69 -9.16 0.55 -4.57
N PHE A 70 -10.05 1.04 -3.72
CA PHE A 70 -11.16 1.93 -4.10
C PHE A 70 -10.63 3.24 -4.70
N LEU A 71 -9.57 3.78 -4.09
CA LEU A 71 -8.85 4.91 -4.65
C LEU A 71 -7.89 4.38 -5.72
N VAL A 72 -8.11 4.78 -6.95
CA VAL A 72 -7.26 4.39 -8.07
C VAL A 72 -5.79 4.68 -7.77
N MET A 73 -4.91 3.73 -8.06
CA MET A 73 -3.50 3.84 -7.75
C MET A 73 -2.67 4.18 -8.99
N SER A 74 -1.56 4.88 -8.77
CA SER A 74 -0.56 5.12 -9.80
C SER A 74 0.86 4.87 -9.28
N ARG A 75 1.79 4.65 -10.20
CA ARG A 75 3.23 4.57 -9.90
C ARG A 75 3.95 5.90 -10.17
N TYR A 76 3.18 6.99 -10.23
CA TYR A 76 3.74 8.32 -10.40
C TYR A 76 4.60 8.72 -9.21
N LYS A 77 5.82 9.17 -9.51
CA LYS A 77 6.82 9.61 -8.52
C LYS A 77 7.10 11.09 -8.76
N PRO A 78 6.50 12.01 -7.99
CA PRO A 78 6.75 13.42 -8.16
C PRO A 78 8.18 13.79 -7.77
N THR A 79 8.75 14.75 -8.48
CA THR A 79 9.97 15.44 -8.09
C THR A 79 9.65 16.53 -7.06
N ASP A 80 10.65 17.01 -6.32
CA ASP A 80 10.44 18.08 -5.32
C ASP A 80 9.95 19.39 -5.93
N LYS A 81 10.21 19.61 -7.24
CA LYS A 81 9.75 20.79 -7.99
C LYS A 81 8.24 20.81 -8.24
N GLU A 82 7.61 19.66 -8.17
CA GLU A 82 6.17 19.50 -8.39
C GLU A 82 5.38 19.63 -7.09
N PHE A 83 6.06 19.67 -5.95
CA PHE A 83 5.38 19.83 -4.67
C PHE A 83 4.75 21.21 -4.57
N ARG A 84 3.49 21.25 -4.14
CA ARG A 84 2.74 22.47 -3.92
C ARG A 84 1.77 22.31 -2.74
N PRO A 85 1.50 23.40 -2.02
CA PRO A 85 0.67 23.34 -0.83
C PRO A 85 -0.82 23.48 -1.10
N ASP A 86 -1.21 23.89 -2.31
CA ASP A 86 -2.57 24.38 -2.65
C ASP A 86 -3.69 23.45 -2.16
N PHE A 87 -3.53 22.15 -2.37
CA PHE A 87 -4.54 21.16 -1.93
C PHE A 87 -4.71 21.18 -0.40
N PHE A 88 -3.61 21.22 0.33
CA PHE A 88 -3.63 21.18 1.79
C PHE A 88 -4.25 22.44 2.39
N GLU A 89 -3.95 23.59 1.85
CA GLU A 89 -4.49 24.88 2.28
C GLU A 89 -5.96 25.01 1.89
N LYS A 90 -6.29 24.72 0.61
CA LYS A 90 -7.66 24.83 0.08
C LYS A 90 -8.68 23.97 0.84
N TYR A 91 -8.28 22.77 1.25
CA TYR A 91 -9.17 21.83 1.94
C TYR A 91 -8.90 21.73 3.44
N ASN A 92 -8.04 22.59 3.99
CA ASN A 92 -7.66 22.60 5.42
C ASN A 92 -7.21 21.20 5.91
N VAL A 93 -6.35 20.54 5.13
CA VAL A 93 -5.84 19.19 5.43
C VAL A 93 -4.88 19.28 6.62
N LYS A 94 -5.13 18.50 7.67
CA LYS A 94 -4.29 18.40 8.86
C LYS A 94 -3.48 17.12 8.92
N LEU A 95 -3.93 16.09 8.20
CA LEU A 95 -3.26 14.80 8.14
C LEU A 95 -3.31 14.26 6.71
N LEU A 96 -2.15 13.80 6.23
CA LEU A 96 -2.03 13.01 5.03
C LEU A 96 -1.75 11.55 5.43
N VAL A 97 -2.62 10.64 5.04
CA VAL A 97 -2.40 9.19 5.17
C VAL A 97 -1.96 8.64 3.83
N THR A 98 -0.76 8.08 3.78
CA THR A 98 -0.20 7.48 2.57
C THR A 98 -0.12 5.97 2.71
N ILE A 99 -0.61 5.22 1.72
CA ILE A 99 -0.61 3.76 1.71
C ILE A 99 0.23 3.30 0.51
N GLY A 100 1.34 2.61 0.76
CA GLY A 100 2.22 2.17 -0.32
C GLY A 100 3.53 1.56 0.15
N GLY A 101 4.42 1.30 -0.79
CA GLY A 101 5.75 0.77 -0.54
C GLY A 101 6.79 1.87 -0.26
N ASP A 102 8.06 1.51 -0.39
CA ASP A 102 9.23 2.35 -0.10
C ASP A 102 9.21 3.70 -0.85
N ASP A 103 8.99 3.69 -2.14
CA ASP A 103 8.89 4.93 -2.94
C ASP A 103 7.79 5.88 -2.43
N THR A 104 6.67 5.32 -1.97
CA THR A 104 5.57 6.11 -1.42
C THR A 104 5.95 6.74 -0.09
N ALA A 105 6.64 5.97 0.78
CA ALA A 105 7.16 6.44 2.06
C ALA A 105 8.20 7.55 1.87
N SER A 106 9.15 7.34 0.96
CA SER A 106 10.18 8.32 0.61
C SER A 106 9.57 9.64 0.11
N THR A 107 8.59 9.56 -0.79
CA THR A 107 7.87 10.74 -1.29
C THR A 107 7.11 11.46 -0.17
N ALA A 108 6.43 10.70 0.72
CA ALA A 108 5.72 11.26 1.87
C ALA A 108 6.67 12.04 2.80
N ASN A 109 7.86 11.49 3.06
CA ASN A 109 8.86 12.14 3.90
C ASN A 109 9.38 13.45 3.27
N ARG A 110 9.70 13.45 1.97
CA ARG A 110 10.13 14.66 1.24
C ARG A 110 9.04 15.73 1.23
N LEU A 111 7.79 15.33 0.98
CA LEU A 111 6.63 16.22 1.02
C LEU A 111 6.41 16.81 2.42
N SER A 112 6.52 16.01 3.46
CA SER A 112 6.38 16.47 4.84
C SER A 112 7.43 17.53 5.20
N LYS A 113 8.68 17.34 4.73
CA LYS A 113 9.73 18.34 4.88
C LYS A 113 9.42 19.62 4.11
N TYR A 114 9.00 19.50 2.85
CA TYR A 114 8.61 20.64 2.01
C TYR A 114 7.50 21.50 2.65
N LEU A 115 6.46 20.87 3.22
CA LEU A 115 5.36 21.58 3.88
C LEU A 115 5.82 22.26 5.18
N ARG A 116 6.63 21.56 5.98
CA ARG A 116 7.19 22.10 7.23
C ARG A 116 8.05 23.34 6.98
N ASP A 117 8.92 23.30 5.96
CA ASP A 117 9.79 24.43 5.58
C ASP A 117 8.99 25.68 5.16
N ARG A 118 7.69 25.50 4.88
CA ARG A 118 6.74 26.59 4.54
C ARG A 118 5.76 26.92 5.65
N ASN A 119 5.97 26.37 6.86
CA ASN A 119 5.10 26.55 8.01
C ASN A 119 3.67 26.03 7.79
N ILE A 120 3.48 25.04 6.91
CA ILE A 120 2.21 24.38 6.67
C ILE A 120 2.15 23.15 7.56
N ASN A 121 1.29 23.19 8.57
CA ASN A 121 1.20 22.14 9.59
C ASN A 121 0.29 21.00 9.13
N VAL A 122 0.89 20.05 8.39
CA VAL A 122 0.24 18.78 7.98
C VAL A 122 1.06 17.63 8.52
N SER A 123 0.43 16.81 9.35
CA SER A 123 1.02 15.54 9.80
C SER A 123 0.97 14.51 8.67
N ASN A 124 1.91 13.55 8.69
CA ASN A 124 1.88 12.41 7.78
C ASN A 124 1.93 11.09 8.55
N ILE A 125 1.08 10.14 8.15
CA ILE A 125 1.14 8.75 8.58
C ILE A 125 1.30 7.89 7.33
N HIS A 126 2.32 7.03 7.33
CA HIS A 126 2.54 6.07 6.26
C HIS A 126 2.15 4.66 6.71
N VAL A 127 1.33 3.98 5.87
CA VAL A 127 0.99 2.57 6.05
C VAL A 127 1.84 1.75 5.07
N PRO A 128 2.81 0.96 5.57
CA PRO A 128 3.74 0.21 4.75
C PRO A 128 3.04 -0.99 4.10
N LYS A 129 2.70 -0.86 2.84
CA LYS A 129 2.00 -1.84 2.01
C LYS A 129 2.93 -2.38 0.93
N THR A 130 3.26 -3.66 1.03
CA THR A 130 3.92 -4.45 -0.02
C THR A 130 3.70 -5.94 0.26
N ILE A 131 3.63 -6.76 -0.78
CA ILE A 131 3.63 -8.22 -0.64
C ILE A 131 5.05 -8.79 -0.57
N ASP A 132 6.07 -7.99 -0.87
CA ASP A 132 7.47 -8.41 -0.94
C ASP A 132 8.08 -8.57 0.46
N ASN A 133 7.49 -7.94 1.49
CA ASN A 133 7.95 -7.92 2.87
C ASN A 133 9.39 -7.37 3.02
N ASP A 134 9.73 -6.39 2.19
CA ASP A 134 11.07 -5.82 2.00
C ASP A 134 11.29 -4.47 2.71
N LEU A 135 10.35 -4.03 3.56
CA LEU A 135 10.47 -2.77 4.30
C LEU A 135 11.08 -3.00 5.70
N PRO A 136 11.88 -2.06 6.21
CA PRO A 136 12.56 -2.17 7.50
C PRO A 136 11.58 -1.91 8.66
N LEU A 137 10.66 -2.83 8.89
CA LEU A 137 9.73 -2.80 10.02
C LEU A 137 10.35 -3.45 11.26
N PRO A 138 9.79 -3.23 12.46
CA PRO A 138 10.20 -3.92 13.66
C PRO A 138 10.22 -5.44 13.48
N ALA A 139 11.14 -6.13 14.13
CA ALA A 139 11.29 -7.58 14.01
C ALA A 139 9.96 -8.32 14.26
N GLY A 140 9.61 -9.24 13.36
CA GLY A 140 8.39 -10.03 13.43
C GLY A 140 7.13 -9.34 12.92
N VAL A 141 7.21 -8.07 12.49
CA VAL A 141 6.08 -7.34 11.90
C VAL A 141 6.15 -7.44 10.37
N PRO A 142 5.24 -8.18 9.71
CA PRO A 142 5.20 -8.25 8.26
C PRO A 142 4.63 -6.97 7.67
N THR A 143 4.99 -6.71 6.41
CA THR A 143 4.35 -5.63 5.65
C THR A 143 2.89 -5.95 5.35
N PHE A 144 2.07 -4.92 5.26
CA PHE A 144 0.65 -5.07 5.00
C PHE A 144 0.40 -5.64 3.61
N GLY A 145 -0.23 -6.80 3.54
CA GLY A 145 -0.49 -7.56 2.30
C GLY A 145 0.37 -8.83 2.13
N TYR A 146 1.53 -8.95 2.80
CA TYR A 146 2.41 -10.10 2.69
C TYR A 146 1.72 -11.42 3.09
N ASN A 147 1.11 -11.47 4.28
CA ASN A 147 0.49 -12.70 4.78
C ASN A 147 -0.64 -13.19 3.88
N SER A 148 -1.48 -12.30 3.38
CA SER A 148 -2.56 -12.66 2.45
C SER A 148 -2.01 -13.19 1.13
N ALA A 149 -0.99 -12.53 0.57
CA ALA A 149 -0.35 -12.98 -0.67
C ALA A 149 0.33 -14.35 -0.49
N LYS A 150 0.99 -14.57 0.65
CA LYS A 150 1.58 -15.87 0.99
C LYS A 150 0.50 -16.97 1.09
N GLU A 151 -0.60 -16.71 1.79
CA GLU A 151 -1.70 -17.66 1.93
C GLU A 151 -2.29 -18.09 0.57
N ASP A 152 -2.56 -17.10 -0.31
CA ASP A 152 -3.08 -17.41 -1.64
C ASP A 152 -2.04 -18.12 -2.51
N GLY A 153 -0.78 -17.75 -2.39
CA GLY A 153 0.33 -18.44 -3.05
C GLY A 153 0.48 -19.89 -2.60
N VAL A 154 0.29 -20.19 -1.32
CA VAL A 154 0.31 -21.55 -0.77
C VAL A 154 -0.79 -22.41 -1.36
N LYS A 155 -2.02 -21.88 -1.49
CA LYS A 155 -3.14 -22.62 -2.11
C LYS A 155 -2.80 -23.04 -3.54
N LEU A 156 -2.27 -22.12 -4.36
CA LEU A 156 -1.88 -22.39 -5.74
C LEU A 156 -0.70 -23.38 -5.81
N ALA A 157 0.33 -23.15 -5.02
CA ALA A 157 1.54 -23.97 -5.00
C ALA A 157 1.26 -25.40 -4.53
N THR A 158 0.37 -25.58 -3.57
CA THR A 158 -0.06 -26.93 -3.13
C THR A 158 -0.71 -27.70 -4.27
N THR A 159 -1.56 -27.04 -5.06
CA THR A 159 -2.20 -27.69 -6.23
C THR A 159 -1.14 -28.14 -7.26
N LEU A 160 -0.14 -27.28 -7.55
CA LEU A 160 0.94 -27.62 -8.46
C LEU A 160 1.85 -28.74 -7.94
N TYR A 161 2.07 -28.78 -6.62
CA TYR A 161 2.84 -29.84 -5.98
C TYR A 161 2.16 -31.23 -6.16
N GLU A 162 0.84 -31.28 -5.94
CA GLU A 162 0.08 -32.52 -6.15
C GLU A 162 0.02 -32.96 -7.62
N ASP A 163 -0.03 -32.00 -8.56
CA ASP A 163 0.05 -32.30 -9.99
C ASP A 163 1.45 -32.85 -10.34
N ALA A 164 2.52 -32.23 -9.87
CA ALA A 164 3.89 -32.73 -10.06
C ALA A 164 4.07 -34.15 -9.54
N ARG A 165 3.56 -34.43 -8.34
CA ARG A 165 3.63 -35.74 -7.70
C ARG A 165 2.84 -36.81 -8.48
N THR A 166 1.70 -36.43 -9.06
CA THR A 166 0.81 -37.35 -9.79
C THR A 166 1.29 -37.60 -11.21
N SER A 167 1.73 -36.56 -11.92
CA SER A 167 2.14 -36.65 -13.32
C SER A 167 3.62 -37.05 -13.52
N GLY A 168 4.44 -36.94 -12.47
CA GLY A 168 5.88 -37.11 -12.54
C GLY A 168 6.63 -35.94 -13.24
N ASN A 169 5.95 -34.84 -13.45
CA ASN A 169 6.52 -33.64 -14.07
C ASN A 169 7.23 -32.75 -13.06
N TRP A 170 8.17 -31.94 -13.55
CA TRP A 170 8.79 -30.89 -12.79
C TRP A 170 8.10 -29.56 -13.07
N PHE A 171 7.83 -28.79 -12.00
CA PHE A 171 7.31 -27.42 -12.11
C PHE A 171 8.28 -26.43 -11.50
N VAL A 172 8.49 -25.32 -12.19
CA VAL A 172 9.19 -24.15 -11.66
C VAL A 172 8.14 -23.08 -11.36
N VAL A 173 8.02 -22.72 -10.10
CA VAL A 173 7.06 -21.73 -9.61
C VAL A 173 7.81 -20.46 -9.27
N SER A 174 7.45 -19.34 -9.91
CA SER A 174 8.04 -18.03 -9.63
C SER A 174 7.09 -17.20 -8.79
N ALA A 175 7.58 -16.65 -7.68
CA ALA A 175 6.88 -15.68 -6.86
C ALA A 175 7.48 -14.27 -7.05
N MET A 176 6.66 -13.24 -6.85
CA MET A 176 7.13 -11.86 -6.82
C MET A 176 8.00 -11.62 -5.59
N GLY A 177 8.79 -10.53 -5.60
CA GLY A 177 9.65 -10.18 -4.44
C GLY A 177 10.75 -9.18 -4.79
N ARG A 178 10.97 -8.86 -6.06
CA ARG A 178 12.10 -8.06 -6.55
C ARG A 178 13.44 -8.68 -6.10
N GLU A 179 14.14 -7.98 -5.17
CA GLU A 179 15.42 -8.41 -4.59
C GLU A 179 15.24 -9.19 -3.29
N ALA A 180 13.98 -9.36 -2.81
CA ALA A 180 13.66 -10.06 -1.57
C ALA A 180 12.97 -11.41 -1.85
N GLY A 181 13.47 -12.46 -1.23
CA GLY A 181 12.97 -13.83 -1.36
C GLY A 181 11.87 -14.21 -0.38
N HIS A 182 11.42 -13.31 0.48
CA HIS A 182 10.49 -13.62 1.58
C HIS A 182 9.21 -14.32 1.12
N LEU A 183 8.59 -13.85 0.02
CA LEU A 183 7.35 -14.44 -0.47
C LEU A 183 7.60 -15.83 -1.06
N ALA A 184 8.63 -16.00 -1.88
CA ALA A 184 9.01 -17.28 -2.45
C ALA A 184 9.35 -18.30 -1.35
N PHE A 185 10.14 -17.88 -0.35
CA PHE A 185 10.51 -18.71 0.79
C PHE A 185 9.28 -19.10 1.62
N GLY A 186 8.41 -18.13 1.93
CA GLY A 186 7.21 -18.36 2.72
C GLY A 186 6.22 -19.34 2.06
N ILE A 187 6.03 -19.23 0.74
CA ILE A 187 5.17 -20.15 -0.03
C ILE A 187 5.82 -21.54 -0.14
N GLY A 188 7.06 -21.61 -0.59
CA GLY A 188 7.74 -22.87 -0.83
C GLY A 188 7.94 -23.70 0.45
N SER A 189 8.28 -23.03 1.58
CA SER A 189 8.41 -23.70 2.88
C SER A 189 7.09 -24.25 3.39
N ALA A 190 5.98 -23.51 3.24
CA ALA A 190 4.67 -23.97 3.67
C ALA A 190 4.16 -25.16 2.84
N CYS A 191 4.57 -25.26 1.57
CA CYS A 191 4.21 -26.37 0.68
C CYS A 191 5.22 -27.52 0.71
N HIS A 192 6.28 -27.44 1.52
CA HIS A 192 7.37 -28.43 1.58
C HIS A 192 8.03 -28.69 0.22
N TYR A 193 8.25 -27.62 -0.56
CA TYR A 193 8.93 -27.75 -1.86
C TYR A 193 10.36 -28.26 -1.65
N PRO A 194 10.83 -29.17 -2.49
CA PRO A 194 12.16 -29.81 -2.34
C PRO A 194 13.30 -28.83 -2.58
N MET A 195 13.03 -27.71 -3.29
CA MET A 195 14.02 -26.68 -3.58
C MET A 195 13.36 -25.32 -3.57
N ILE A 196 13.95 -24.36 -2.86
CA ILE A 196 13.53 -22.96 -2.81
C ILE A 196 14.78 -22.12 -3.09
N ILE A 197 14.71 -21.31 -4.14
CA ILE A 197 15.81 -20.43 -4.54
C ILE A 197 15.36 -18.98 -4.32
N ILE A 198 16.14 -18.22 -3.57
CA ILE A 198 15.85 -16.83 -3.24
C ILE A 198 17.07 -15.94 -3.52
N PRO A 199 16.90 -14.64 -3.81
CA PRO A 199 18.00 -13.73 -4.11
C PRO A 199 19.08 -13.70 -3.03
N GLU A 200 18.70 -13.78 -1.75
CA GLU A 200 19.60 -13.73 -0.58
C GLU A 200 20.62 -14.89 -0.55
N MET A 201 20.45 -15.92 -1.35
CA MET A 201 21.42 -17.03 -1.48
C MET A 201 22.63 -16.66 -2.35
N PHE A 202 22.57 -15.55 -3.07
CA PHE A 202 23.56 -15.13 -4.06
C PHE A 202 24.20 -13.77 -3.74
N ASN A 203 23.86 -13.16 -2.61
CA ASN A 203 24.38 -11.86 -2.14
C ASN A 203 25.40 -12.05 -1.01
#